data_386ad2dd7989c272724e283b3dc5ded0
#
_entry.id   386ad2dd7989c272724e283b3dc5ded0
#
_cell.length_a   1.000
_cell.length_b   1.000
_cell.length_c   1.000
_cell.angle_alpha   90.00
_cell.angle_beta   90.00
_cell.angle_gamma   90.00
#
_symmetry.space_group_name_H-M   'P 1'
#
loop_
_entity.id
_entity.type
_entity.pdbx_description
1 polymer ?
#
loop_
_entity_poly.entity_id
_entity_poly.type
_entity_poly.pdbx_seq_one_letter_code
_entity_poly.pdbx_strand_id
1 'polypeptide(L)'
;MTEYKRVFVDTAPLIYLLEQNLSYYDRLEKAFSSWYESGTEVITSAITVEEYCVFPYRENRMDLIENFESFLEGFGVDVFAIDEEIAKKAAWIRGQYPSLKAMDSIQVAVAEQKNCDCFLTNDKQLRQYSSLNCMIVDEMT
;
A
#
# COMPACT_ATOMS: atom_id res chain seq x y z
N MET A 1 15.79 -3.80 -14.35
CA MET A 1 14.64 -3.66 -13.45
C MET A 1 14.99 -4.21 -12.08
N THR A 2 14.69 -3.46 -11.01
CA THR A 2 14.98 -3.89 -9.65
C THR A 2 13.94 -4.93 -9.21
N GLU A 3 14.41 -6.07 -8.73
CA GLU A 3 13.53 -7.07 -8.15
C GLU A 3 13.41 -6.83 -6.66
N TYR A 4 12.17 -6.75 -6.18
CA TYR A 4 11.87 -6.63 -4.76
C TYR A 4 11.41 -7.98 -4.22
N LYS A 5 11.72 -8.23 -2.96
CA LYS A 5 11.25 -9.45 -2.28
C LYS A 5 9.89 -9.26 -1.67
N ARG A 6 9.64 -8.09 -1.10
CA ARG A 6 8.37 -7.78 -0.44
C ARG A 6 8.03 -6.31 -0.60
N VAL A 7 6.87 -6.06 -1.20
CA VAL A 7 6.38 -4.70 -1.46
C VAL A 7 5.18 -4.41 -0.58
N PHE A 8 5.21 -3.27 0.11
CA PHE A 8 4.01 -2.74 0.77
C PHE A 8 3.27 -1.84 -0.21
N VAL A 9 1.97 -2.04 -0.36
CA VAL A 9 1.14 -1.22 -1.25
C VAL A 9 0.21 -0.35 -0.41
N ASP A 10 0.35 0.96 -0.54
CA ASP A 10 -0.51 1.95 0.08
C ASP A 10 -1.89 1.96 -0.60
N THR A 11 -2.85 2.67 -0.01
CA THR A 11 -4.24 2.67 -0.48
C THR A 11 -4.39 3.25 -1.89
N ALA A 12 -3.80 4.40 -2.18
CA ALA A 12 -4.00 5.07 -3.47
C ALA A 12 -3.61 4.21 -4.68
N PRO A 13 -2.46 3.54 -4.70
CA PRO A 13 -2.13 2.66 -5.82
C PRO A 13 -3.16 1.55 -6.05
N LEU A 14 -3.72 0.97 -4.97
CA LEU A 14 -4.75 -0.05 -5.12
C LEU A 14 -6.04 0.53 -5.71
N ILE A 15 -6.43 1.72 -5.29
CA ILE A 15 -7.57 2.40 -5.88
C ILE A 15 -7.35 2.62 -7.37
N TYR A 16 -6.19 3.14 -7.75
CA TYR A 16 -5.88 3.40 -9.16
C TYR A 16 -5.93 2.12 -10.00
N LEU A 17 -5.40 1.03 -9.46
CA LEU A 17 -5.35 -0.25 -10.17
C LEU A 17 -6.76 -0.82 -10.34
N LEU A 18 -7.54 -0.90 -9.26
CA LEU A 18 -8.84 -1.56 -9.28
C LEU A 18 -9.91 -0.72 -9.98
N GLU A 19 -9.80 0.59 -9.93
CA GLU A 19 -10.71 1.48 -10.65
C GLU A 19 -10.25 1.75 -12.09
N GLN A 20 -9.13 1.18 -12.49
CA GLN A 20 -8.55 1.34 -13.83
C GLN A 20 -8.35 2.82 -14.18
N ASN A 21 -7.70 3.55 -13.26
CA ASN A 21 -7.42 4.96 -13.45
C ASN A 21 -6.65 5.20 -14.74
N LEU A 22 -7.16 6.06 -15.62
CA LEU A 22 -6.59 6.28 -16.95
C LEU A 22 -5.13 6.73 -16.92
N SER A 23 -4.73 7.48 -15.90
CA SER A 23 -3.36 7.99 -15.79
C SER A 23 -2.36 6.98 -15.25
N TYR A 24 -2.82 6.03 -14.43
CA TYR A 24 -1.91 5.18 -13.65
C TYR A 24 -2.05 3.68 -13.89
N TYR A 25 -3.15 3.25 -14.48
CA TYR A 25 -3.47 1.82 -14.58
C TYR A 25 -2.36 1.02 -15.26
N ASP A 26 -1.90 1.49 -16.42
CA ASP A 26 -0.94 0.70 -17.22
C ASP A 26 0.36 0.44 -16.48
N ARG A 27 0.90 1.45 -15.81
CA ARG A 27 2.15 1.29 -15.07
C ARG A 27 1.99 0.40 -13.83
N LEU A 28 0.84 0.49 -13.17
CA LEU A 28 0.56 -0.35 -12.00
C LEU A 28 0.29 -1.79 -12.40
N GLU A 29 -0.45 -2.00 -13.47
CA GLU A 29 -0.73 -3.33 -13.99
C GLU A 29 0.57 -4.06 -14.37
N LYS A 30 1.50 -3.36 -15.02
CA LYS A 30 2.81 -3.91 -15.35
C LYS A 30 3.60 -4.28 -14.11
N ALA A 31 3.61 -3.41 -13.11
CA ALA A 31 4.35 -3.66 -11.88
C ALA A 31 3.78 -4.89 -11.15
N PHE A 32 2.47 -4.94 -10.98
CA PHE A 32 1.82 -6.05 -10.28
C PHE A 32 2.00 -7.36 -11.03
N SER A 33 1.87 -7.34 -12.35
CA SER A 33 2.11 -8.55 -13.17
C SER A 33 3.54 -9.05 -13.03
N SER A 34 4.51 -8.14 -13.03
CA SER A 34 5.92 -8.48 -12.83
C SER A 34 6.16 -9.10 -11.47
N TRP A 35 5.57 -8.53 -10.42
CA TRP A 35 5.69 -9.07 -9.06
C TRP A 35 5.06 -10.45 -8.94
N TYR A 36 3.91 -10.64 -9.55
CA TYR A 36 3.24 -11.94 -9.54
C TYR A 36 4.11 -13.01 -10.20
N GLU A 37 4.69 -12.68 -11.36
CA GLU A 37 5.54 -13.61 -12.09
C GLU A 37 6.85 -13.94 -11.37
N SER A 38 7.45 -12.94 -10.72
CA SER A 38 8.73 -13.12 -10.04
C SER A 38 8.61 -13.66 -8.61
N GLY A 39 7.39 -13.84 -8.13
CA GLY A 39 7.17 -14.34 -6.76
C GLY A 39 7.40 -13.28 -5.68
N THR A 40 7.38 -12.00 -6.03
CA THR A 40 7.47 -10.91 -5.06
C THR A 40 6.24 -10.93 -4.17
N GLU A 41 6.43 -10.88 -2.86
CA GLU A 41 5.31 -10.79 -1.93
C GLU A 41 4.76 -9.38 -1.91
N VAL A 42 3.44 -9.25 -2.00
CA VAL A 42 2.76 -7.95 -1.91
C VAL A 42 1.92 -7.96 -0.65
N ILE A 43 2.11 -6.96 0.19
CA ILE A 43 1.38 -6.84 1.45
C ILE A 43 0.75 -5.46 1.58
N THR A 44 -0.23 -5.37 2.46
CA THR A 44 -0.82 -4.11 2.88
C THR A 44 -1.31 -4.26 4.32
N SER A 45 -2.04 -3.29 4.83
CA SER A 45 -2.52 -3.32 6.20
C SER A 45 -4.03 -3.12 6.28
N ALA A 46 -4.58 -3.36 7.47
CA ALA A 46 -5.99 -3.10 7.76
C ALA A 46 -6.40 -1.64 7.52
N ILE A 47 -5.46 -0.69 7.58
CA ILE A 47 -5.73 0.71 7.27
C ILE A 47 -6.15 0.85 5.79
N THR A 48 -5.49 0.15 4.89
CA THR A 48 -5.85 0.15 3.47
C THR A 48 -7.27 -0.38 3.26
N VAL A 49 -7.64 -1.42 4.00
CA VAL A 49 -9.01 -1.96 3.93
C VAL A 49 -10.03 -0.90 4.34
N GLU A 50 -9.78 -0.22 5.46
CA GLU A 50 -10.67 0.84 5.93
C GLU A 50 -10.77 1.96 4.90
N GLU A 51 -9.64 2.48 4.44
CA GLU A 51 -9.63 3.60 3.50
C GLU A 51 -10.25 3.24 2.16
N TYR A 52 -9.99 2.05 1.65
CA TYR A 52 -10.55 1.61 0.38
C TYR A 52 -12.06 1.45 0.45
N CYS A 53 -12.57 0.89 1.54
CA CYS A 53 -13.97 0.51 1.66
C CYS A 53 -14.92 1.66 2.02
N VAL A 54 -14.40 2.84 2.38
CA VAL A 54 -15.24 3.99 2.74
C VAL A 54 -16.21 4.35 1.62
N PHE A 55 -15.71 4.55 0.40
CA PHE A 55 -16.55 4.96 -0.73
C PHE A 55 -17.56 3.87 -1.09
N PRO A 56 -17.17 2.59 -1.27
CA PRO A 56 -18.15 1.54 -1.55
C PRO A 56 -19.26 1.43 -0.52
N TYR A 57 -18.94 1.50 0.76
CA TYR A 57 -19.97 1.45 1.81
C TYR A 57 -20.89 2.67 1.79
N ARG A 58 -20.30 3.86 1.57
CA ARG A 58 -21.09 5.09 1.48
C ARG A 58 -22.13 5.00 0.35
N GLU A 59 -21.74 4.43 -0.77
CA GLU A 59 -22.57 4.34 -1.97
C GLU A 59 -23.34 3.03 -2.08
N ASN A 60 -23.34 2.20 -1.05
CA ASN A 60 -23.99 0.88 -1.05
C ASN A 60 -23.55 0.00 -2.24
N ARG A 61 -22.28 0.09 -2.60
CA ARG A 61 -21.69 -0.65 -3.70
C ARG A 61 -20.97 -1.90 -3.18
N MET A 62 -21.75 -2.90 -2.76
CA MET A 62 -21.18 -4.16 -2.27
C MET A 62 -20.41 -4.92 -3.34
N ASP A 63 -20.73 -4.68 -4.62
CA ASP A 63 -19.97 -5.24 -5.74
C ASP A 63 -18.51 -4.78 -5.72
N LEU A 64 -18.26 -3.52 -5.35
CA LEU A 64 -16.89 -3.00 -5.25
C LEU A 64 -16.13 -3.62 -4.07
N ILE A 65 -16.83 -3.87 -2.97
CA ILE A 65 -16.22 -4.57 -1.81
C ILE A 65 -15.81 -5.99 -2.23
N GLU A 66 -16.70 -6.70 -2.90
CA GLU A 66 -16.42 -8.07 -3.38
C GLU A 66 -15.26 -8.09 -4.36
N ASN A 67 -15.20 -7.12 -5.28
CA ASN A 67 -14.09 -7.01 -6.23
C ASN A 67 -12.75 -6.77 -5.52
N PHE A 68 -12.76 -5.91 -4.51
CA PHE A 68 -11.57 -5.64 -3.72
C PHE A 68 -11.09 -6.90 -3.00
N GLU A 69 -11.99 -7.60 -2.31
CA GLU A 69 -11.67 -8.84 -1.61
C GLU A 69 -11.17 -9.92 -2.57
N SER A 70 -11.83 -10.05 -3.71
CA SER A 70 -11.43 -11.02 -4.74
C SER A 70 -10.03 -10.72 -5.29
N PHE A 71 -9.70 -9.45 -5.46
CA PHE A 71 -8.36 -9.07 -5.90
C PHE A 71 -7.31 -9.44 -4.87
N LEU A 72 -7.56 -9.07 -3.60
CA LEU A 72 -6.60 -9.38 -2.53
C LEU A 72 -6.34 -10.87 -2.44
N GLU A 73 -7.37 -11.68 -2.49
CA GLU A 73 -7.26 -13.13 -2.42
C GLU A 73 -6.63 -13.71 -3.69
N GLY A 74 -7.11 -13.31 -4.86
CA GLY A 74 -6.65 -13.87 -6.13
C GLY A 74 -5.21 -13.52 -6.46
N PHE A 75 -4.77 -12.32 -6.15
CA PHE A 75 -3.38 -11.93 -6.32
C PHE A 75 -2.50 -12.51 -5.21
N GLY A 76 -3.05 -12.69 -4.03
CA GLY A 76 -2.30 -13.16 -2.86
C GLY A 76 -1.69 -12.01 -2.06
N VAL A 77 -2.45 -10.91 -1.91
CA VAL A 77 -2.02 -9.79 -1.07
C VAL A 77 -2.28 -10.12 0.40
N ASP A 78 -1.24 -10.10 1.22
CA ASP A 78 -1.39 -10.30 2.66
C ASP A 78 -1.81 -8.99 3.33
N VAL A 79 -2.85 -9.04 4.16
CA VAL A 79 -3.35 -7.89 4.90
C VAL A 79 -3.01 -8.07 6.37
N PHE A 80 -2.20 -7.17 6.92
CA PHE A 80 -1.75 -7.26 8.31
C PHE A 80 -2.59 -6.39 9.24
N ALA A 81 -2.91 -6.95 10.41
CA ALA A 81 -3.59 -6.20 11.46
C ALA A 81 -2.65 -5.19 12.10
N ILE A 82 -3.23 -4.16 12.71
CA ILE A 82 -2.48 -3.13 13.43
C ILE A 82 -2.49 -3.52 14.91
N ASP A 83 -1.35 -3.96 15.41
CA ASP A 83 -1.20 -4.33 16.82
C ASP A 83 -0.51 -3.21 17.61
N GLU A 84 -0.30 -3.48 18.91
CA GLU A 84 0.32 -2.51 19.81
C GLU A 84 1.76 -2.19 19.42
N GLU A 85 2.53 -3.18 18.97
CA GLU A 85 3.91 -2.95 18.53
C GLU A 85 3.97 -2.02 17.33
N ILE A 86 3.09 -2.25 16.35
CA ILE A 86 2.99 -1.39 15.17
C ILE A 86 2.59 0.03 15.60
N ALA A 87 1.63 0.15 16.51
CA ALA A 87 1.20 1.45 17.00
C ALA A 87 2.34 2.22 17.67
N LYS A 88 3.14 1.55 18.49
CA LYS A 88 4.32 2.17 19.13
C LYS A 88 5.36 2.58 18.10
N LYS A 89 5.62 1.74 17.09
CA LYS A 89 6.55 2.09 16.03
C LYS A 89 6.06 3.31 15.25
N ALA A 90 4.77 3.36 14.94
CA ALA A 90 4.16 4.51 14.26
C ALA A 90 4.30 5.78 15.11
N ALA A 91 4.10 5.68 16.42
CA ALA A 91 4.28 6.80 17.33
C ALA A 91 5.72 7.31 17.32
N TRP A 92 6.68 6.40 17.35
CA TRP A 92 8.10 6.76 17.26
C TRP A 92 8.40 7.49 15.94
N ILE A 93 7.87 6.97 14.82
CA ILE A 93 8.05 7.58 13.49
C ILE A 93 7.49 9.02 13.50
N ARG A 94 6.29 9.22 14.04
CA ARG A 94 5.70 10.56 14.10
C ARG A 94 6.50 11.50 14.99
N GLY A 95 7.12 10.98 16.03
CA GLY A 95 8.00 11.77 16.89
C GLY A 95 9.23 12.29 16.15
N GLN A 96 9.75 11.49 15.21
CA GLN A 96 10.91 11.86 14.39
C GLN A 96 10.52 12.69 13.17
N TYR A 97 9.33 12.47 12.64
CA TYR A 97 8.85 13.10 11.41
C TYR A 97 7.47 13.71 11.65
N PRO A 98 7.39 14.86 12.35
CA PRO A 98 6.11 15.42 12.79
C PRO A 98 5.14 15.78 11.66
N SER A 99 5.64 15.94 10.44
CA SER A 99 4.79 16.25 9.28
C SER A 99 4.08 15.04 8.70
N LEU A 100 4.43 13.81 9.11
CA LEU A 100 3.73 12.63 8.66
C LEU A 100 2.37 12.51 9.35
N LYS A 101 1.36 12.18 8.56
CA LYS A 101 0.01 11.97 9.08
C LYS A 101 -0.08 10.65 9.86
N ALA A 102 -1.07 10.57 10.74
CA ALA A 102 -1.23 9.38 11.60
C ALA A 102 -1.35 8.09 10.80
N MET A 103 -2.23 8.05 9.79
CA MET A 103 -2.45 6.84 9.00
C MET A 103 -1.20 6.48 8.18
N ASP A 104 -0.51 7.48 7.63
CA ASP A 104 0.72 7.24 6.86
C ASP A 104 1.81 6.63 7.74
N SER A 105 1.94 7.12 8.98
CA SER A 105 2.93 6.56 9.90
C SER A 105 2.65 5.11 10.27
N ILE A 106 1.38 4.73 10.36
CA ILE A 106 0.98 3.35 10.61
C ILE A 106 1.35 2.47 9.42
N GLN A 107 1.06 2.92 8.20
CA GLN A 107 1.41 2.19 6.99
C GLN A 107 2.94 1.97 6.89
N VAL A 108 3.70 3.01 7.14
CA VAL A 108 5.17 2.93 7.14
C VAL A 108 5.66 1.96 8.23
N ALA A 109 5.05 2.00 9.42
CA ALA A 109 5.41 1.12 10.51
C ALA A 109 5.18 -0.36 10.16
N VAL A 110 4.07 -0.67 9.51
CA VAL A 110 3.78 -2.04 9.04
C VAL A 110 4.84 -2.48 8.03
N ALA A 111 5.11 -1.64 7.04
CA ALA A 111 6.08 -1.96 6.00
C ALA A 111 7.46 -2.25 6.59
N GLU A 112 7.90 -1.44 7.54
CA GLU A 112 9.21 -1.64 8.17
C GLU A 112 9.24 -2.88 9.04
N GLN A 113 8.19 -3.10 9.85
CA GLN A 113 8.14 -4.27 10.74
C GLN A 113 8.10 -5.57 9.93
N LYS A 114 7.47 -5.56 8.77
CA LYS A 114 7.37 -6.74 7.91
C LYS A 114 8.54 -6.85 6.93
N ASN A 115 9.56 -6.03 7.10
CA ASN A 115 10.80 -6.08 6.29
C ASN A 115 10.55 -5.90 4.79
N CYS A 116 9.67 -4.97 4.44
CA CYS A 116 9.47 -4.63 3.04
C CYS A 116 10.68 -3.90 2.48
N ASP A 117 11.08 -4.23 1.27
CA ASP A 117 12.17 -3.56 0.57
C ASP A 117 11.67 -2.52 -0.44
N CYS A 118 10.36 -2.34 -0.52
CA CYS A 118 9.75 -1.28 -1.32
C CYS A 118 8.41 -0.87 -0.70
N PHE A 119 8.10 0.41 -0.75
CA PHE A 119 6.83 0.98 -0.30
C PHE A 119 6.21 1.73 -1.47
N LEU A 120 5.14 1.19 -2.04
CA LEU A 120 4.46 1.80 -3.19
C LEU A 120 3.36 2.75 -2.72
N THR A 121 3.50 4.02 -3.07
CA THR A 121 2.57 5.08 -2.71
C THR A 121 2.52 6.13 -3.81
N ASN A 122 1.60 7.09 -3.70
CA ASN A 122 1.66 8.28 -4.54
C ASN A 122 1.80 9.56 -3.73
N ASP A 123 2.17 9.44 -2.47
CA ASP A 123 2.41 10.57 -1.57
C ASP A 123 3.92 10.78 -1.42
N LYS A 124 4.44 11.82 -2.07
CA LYS A 124 5.87 12.13 -2.06
C LYS A 124 6.41 12.49 -0.68
N GLN A 125 5.55 12.89 0.24
CA GLN A 125 5.97 13.22 1.61
C GLN A 125 6.52 12.01 2.36
N LEU A 126 6.12 10.80 1.97
CA LEU A 126 6.60 9.59 2.61
C LEU A 126 8.07 9.29 2.34
N ARG A 127 8.68 9.93 1.34
CA ARG A 127 10.12 9.82 1.09
C ARG A 127 10.99 10.38 2.20
N GLN A 128 10.45 11.26 3.04
CA GLN A 128 11.22 11.81 4.15
C GLN A 128 11.66 10.71 5.13
N TYR A 129 10.94 9.59 5.17
CA TYR A 129 11.34 8.44 5.98
C TYR A 129 12.31 7.58 5.17
N SER A 130 13.59 7.91 5.27
CA SER A 130 14.63 7.35 4.40
C SER A 130 14.96 5.88 4.64
N SER A 131 14.47 5.30 5.75
CA SER A 131 14.66 3.86 6.03
C SER A 131 13.90 2.96 5.08
N LEU A 132 12.89 3.49 4.37
CA LEU A 132 12.14 2.74 3.37
C LEU A 132 12.41 3.28 1.97
N ASN A 133 12.49 2.37 1.02
CA ASN A 133 12.58 2.72 -0.38
C ASN A 133 11.16 2.97 -0.92
N CYS A 134 10.79 4.24 -1.07
CA CYS A 134 9.47 4.62 -1.58
C CYS A 134 9.47 4.69 -3.10
N MET A 135 8.55 3.94 -3.71
CA MET A 135 8.27 4.03 -5.13
C MET A 135 7.02 4.89 -5.30
N ILE A 136 7.15 5.99 -6.02
CA ILE A 136 6.05 6.95 -6.23
C ILE A 136 5.39 6.67 -7.56
N VAL A 137 4.08 6.47 -7.56
CA VAL A 137 3.34 6.10 -8.78
C VAL A 137 3.55 7.11 -9.90
N ASP A 138 3.50 8.42 -9.60
CA ASP A 138 3.73 9.47 -10.58
C ASP A 138 5.09 9.37 -11.28
N GLU A 139 6.06 8.74 -10.65
CA GLU A 139 7.44 8.63 -11.14
C GLU A 139 7.72 7.30 -11.82
N MET A 140 6.79 6.38 -11.80
CA MET A 140 6.94 5.09 -12.49
C MET A 140 6.83 5.27 -13.99
N THR A 141 7.54 4.43 -14.74
CA THR A 141 7.53 4.47 -16.21
C THR A 141 6.71 3.34 -16.82
#